data_46528e1162d770859e0b97b7110dd161
#
_entry.id   46528e1162d770859e0b97b7110dd161
#
_cell.length_a   1.000
_cell.length_b   1.000
_cell.length_c   1.000
_cell.angle_alpha   90.00
_cell.angle_beta   90.00
_cell.angle_gamma   90.00
#
_symmetry.space_group_name_H-M   'P 1'
#
loop_
_entity.id
_entity.type
_entity.pdbx_description
1 polymer ?
#
loop_
_entity_poly.entity_id
_entity_poly.type
_entity_poly.pdbx_seq_one_letter_code
_entity_poly.pdbx_strand_id
1 'polypeptide(L)'
;MKFNALNLMVAVVIAISGIFYLGTYIVDKTQYAIEIRLGDAIDTVTKPGLQFKIPFITRIFYVENRIQDFDADPGSVFTKDKKEMIVDTYSKWRVKDPLKFYQTVRTVSGALARLDDIIYSQTREILGKHTLIEIVSGNRKEIRETITINSRKNADKFGIDVTDVRIKRADLPQSNSLAVYGRMEAERKREAKRYRSEGNERALEIRSAADRDRIKILSKANRISEEVRGEADAKATKTYAEAYSKDPEFFAFLRSHEVYRETLTEDTTLLLSTERPFFKHIK
;
A
#
# COMPACT_ATOMS: atom_id res chain seq x y z
N MET A 1 46.95 73.61 34.75
CA MET A 1 46.81 73.18 33.37
C MET A 1 45.57 73.82 32.77
N LYS A 2 45.76 74.87 31.92
CA LYS A 2 44.61 75.48 31.20
C LYS A 2 44.19 74.54 30.07
N PHE A 3 43.10 73.82 30.25
CA PHE A 3 42.49 73.04 29.14
C PHE A 3 42.00 74.06 28.12
N ASN A 4 42.62 74.08 26.96
CA ASN A 4 42.18 74.90 25.85
C ASN A 4 40.80 74.38 25.38
N ALA A 5 39.87 75.30 25.15
CA ALA A 5 38.49 74.95 24.70
C ALA A 5 38.49 74.00 23.47
N LEU A 6 39.50 74.11 22.64
CA LEU A 6 39.73 73.25 21.49
C LEU A 6 40.00 71.81 21.91
N ASN A 7 40.85 71.57 22.91
CA ASN A 7 41.15 70.21 23.41
C ASN A 7 39.93 69.57 24.07
N LEU A 8 39.11 70.35 24.76
CA LEU A 8 37.84 69.90 25.34
C LEU A 8 36.85 69.50 24.22
N MET A 9 36.72 70.31 23.18
CA MET A 9 35.86 70.01 22.01
C MET A 9 36.27 68.74 21.29
N VAL A 10 37.58 68.58 21.05
CA VAL A 10 38.11 67.34 20.44
C VAL A 10 37.85 66.15 21.33
N ALA A 11 38.03 66.20 22.62
CA ALA A 11 37.74 65.13 23.56
C ALA A 11 36.25 64.73 23.55
N VAL A 12 35.35 65.72 23.51
CA VAL A 12 33.91 65.52 23.42
C VAL A 12 33.50 64.82 22.10
N VAL A 13 34.08 65.25 20.97
CA VAL A 13 33.82 64.64 19.66
C VAL A 13 34.32 63.20 19.64
N ILE A 14 35.48 62.88 20.19
CA ILE A 14 36.01 61.54 20.32
C ILE A 14 35.11 60.68 21.22
N ALA A 15 34.66 61.22 22.33
CA ALA A 15 33.76 60.51 23.24
C ALA A 15 32.39 60.17 22.56
N ILE A 16 31.81 61.14 21.86
CA ILE A 16 30.54 60.92 21.10
C ILE A 16 30.73 59.87 20.00
N SER A 17 31.82 59.98 19.22
CA SER A 17 32.15 59.01 18.18
C SER A 17 32.38 57.61 18.77
N GLY A 18 33.04 57.51 19.90
CA GLY A 18 33.26 56.26 20.61
C GLY A 18 31.95 55.65 21.12
N ILE A 19 31.05 56.44 21.70
CA ILE A 19 29.72 56.01 22.15
C ILE A 19 28.87 55.55 20.96
N PHE A 20 28.93 56.26 19.84
CA PHE A 20 28.23 55.89 18.61
C PHE A 20 28.75 54.57 18.07
N TYR A 21 30.05 54.36 17.98
CA TYR A 21 30.68 53.15 17.51
C TYR A 21 30.37 51.95 18.42
N LEU A 22 30.40 52.08 19.70
CA LEU A 22 30.09 51.05 20.70
C LEU A 22 28.59 50.80 20.83
N GLY A 23 27.75 51.76 20.47
CA GLY A 23 26.30 51.73 20.55
C GLY A 23 25.60 51.17 19.30
N THR A 24 26.34 50.92 18.20
CA THR A 24 25.75 50.39 16.97
C THR A 24 26.10 48.95 16.75
N TYR A 25 25.18 48.18 16.13
CA TYR A 25 25.40 46.83 15.66
C TYR A 25 24.60 46.54 14.38
N ILE A 26 25.02 45.57 13.60
CA ILE A 26 24.40 45.20 12.34
C ILE A 26 23.72 43.86 12.52
N VAL A 27 22.47 43.77 12.05
CA VAL A 27 21.72 42.51 11.99
C VAL A 27 21.62 42.06 10.52
N ASP A 28 22.12 40.87 10.23
CA ASP A 28 22.03 40.23 8.93
C ASP A 28 20.63 39.67 8.69
N LYS A 29 20.23 39.52 7.42
CA LYS A 29 18.96 38.82 7.04
C LYS A 29 18.90 37.38 7.51
N THR A 30 20.04 36.74 7.68
CA THR A 30 20.18 35.34 8.08
C THR A 30 20.10 35.13 9.58
N GLN A 31 20.07 36.19 10.36
CA GLN A 31 20.15 36.15 11.83
C GLN A 31 19.10 37.03 12.47
N TYR A 32 18.65 36.62 13.66
CA TYR A 32 17.93 37.47 14.59
C TYR A 32 18.89 37.96 15.68
N ALA A 33 18.70 39.17 16.16
CA ALA A 33 19.46 39.70 17.27
C ALA A 33 18.56 39.81 18.51
N ILE A 34 18.99 39.21 19.60
CA ILE A 34 18.31 39.31 20.92
C ILE A 34 19.07 40.27 21.79
N GLU A 35 18.39 41.29 22.28
CA GLU A 35 18.95 42.24 23.22
C GLU A 35 18.83 41.71 24.66
N ILE A 36 19.98 41.48 25.26
CA ILE A 36 20.11 41.02 26.65
C ILE A 36 20.61 42.17 27.53
N ARG A 37 19.84 42.56 28.53
CA ARG A 37 20.21 43.54 29.51
C ARG A 37 20.26 42.91 30.90
N LEU A 38 21.38 43.05 31.57
CA LEU A 38 21.59 42.50 32.93
C LEU A 38 21.26 41.00 33.08
N GLY A 39 21.25 40.24 31.98
CA GLY A 39 20.95 38.82 31.96
C GLY A 39 19.57 38.45 31.43
N ASP A 40 18.65 39.42 31.32
CA ASP A 40 17.31 39.19 30.81
C ASP A 40 17.20 39.59 29.33
N ALA A 41 16.52 38.74 28.53
CA ALA A 41 16.18 39.06 27.16
C ALA A 41 14.97 40.02 27.15
N ILE A 42 15.20 41.25 26.67
CA ILE A 42 14.19 42.33 26.72
C ILE A 42 13.49 42.44 25.36
N ASP A 43 14.25 42.42 24.27
CA ASP A 43 13.70 42.67 22.94
C ASP A 43 14.41 41.81 21.88
N THR A 44 13.74 41.67 20.73
CA THR A 44 14.24 40.91 19.60
C THR A 44 14.15 41.72 18.33
N VAL A 45 15.28 41.93 17.72
CA VAL A 45 15.38 42.63 16.43
C VAL A 45 15.40 41.63 15.32
N THR A 46 14.29 41.60 14.57
CA THR A 46 14.09 40.73 13.39
C THR A 46 14.36 41.44 12.07
N LYS A 47 14.40 42.76 12.07
CA LYS A 47 14.65 43.59 10.88
C LYS A 47 16.15 43.71 10.62
N PRO A 48 16.63 43.31 9.41
CA PRO A 48 18.04 43.49 9.06
C PRO A 48 18.41 44.98 8.92
N GLY A 49 19.64 45.28 9.23
CA GLY A 49 20.20 46.62 9.11
C GLY A 49 20.95 47.07 10.33
N LEU A 50 21.29 48.39 10.35
CA LEU A 50 21.96 49.03 11.46
C LEU A 50 20.97 49.27 12.60
N GLN A 51 21.34 48.87 13.80
CA GLN A 51 20.54 48.96 15.01
C GLN A 51 21.38 49.63 16.12
N PHE A 52 20.70 50.17 17.13
CA PHE A 52 21.33 50.85 18.27
C PHE A 52 21.12 50.06 19.56
N LYS A 53 22.17 49.93 20.35
CA LYS A 53 22.15 49.35 21.70
C LYS A 53 22.73 50.30 22.73
N ILE A 54 22.36 50.12 23.97
CA ILE A 54 22.99 50.86 25.08
C ILE A 54 24.36 50.19 25.33
N PRO A 55 25.48 50.92 25.07
CA PRO A 55 26.80 50.37 25.31
C PRO A 55 26.97 49.98 26.79
N PHE A 56 27.82 49.00 27.08
CA PHE A 56 28.15 48.41 28.37
C PHE A 56 27.02 47.65 29.09
N ILE A 57 25.75 47.96 28.85
CA ILE A 57 24.61 47.34 29.56
C ILE A 57 23.95 46.26 28.68
N THR A 58 23.84 46.49 27.35
CA THR A 58 23.20 45.61 26.43
C THR A 58 24.20 44.69 25.70
N ARG A 59 24.01 43.37 25.83
CA ARG A 59 24.67 42.36 25.01
C ARG A 59 23.75 41.91 23.90
N ILE A 60 24.33 41.66 22.72
CA ILE A 60 23.58 41.11 21.58
C ILE A 60 23.92 39.63 21.44
N PHE A 61 22.88 38.79 21.37
CA PHE A 61 22.98 37.39 21.07
C PHE A 61 22.36 37.13 19.71
N TYR A 62 23.16 36.62 18.77
CA TYR A 62 22.70 36.33 17.42
C TYR A 62 22.21 34.91 17.35
N VAL A 63 21.05 34.70 16.71
CA VAL A 63 20.42 33.39 16.46
C VAL A 63 20.19 33.22 14.97
N GLU A 64 20.62 32.10 14.43
CA GLU A 64 20.44 31.75 13.02
C GLU A 64 18.94 31.61 12.69
N ASN A 65 18.50 32.28 11.61
CA ASN A 65 17.12 32.23 11.11
C ASN A 65 16.96 31.22 9.94
N ARG A 66 18.03 30.74 9.36
CA ARG A 66 18.01 29.78 8.28
C ARG A 66 17.51 28.43 8.77
N ILE A 67 16.96 27.65 7.83
CA ILE A 67 16.61 26.26 8.10
C ILE A 67 17.90 25.48 8.32
N GLN A 68 17.96 24.78 9.44
CA GLN A 68 19.06 23.93 9.84
C GLN A 68 18.62 22.47 9.80
N ASP A 69 19.56 21.58 9.52
CA ASP A 69 19.35 20.14 9.59
C ASP A 69 19.73 19.65 10.99
N PHE A 70 18.92 18.75 11.51
CA PHE A 70 19.22 18.02 12.74
C PHE A 70 19.11 16.52 12.46
N ASP A 71 20.16 15.80 12.73
CA ASP A 71 20.27 14.37 12.60
C ASP A 71 20.17 13.74 13.99
N ALA A 72 19.09 13.03 14.25
CA ALA A 72 18.86 12.38 15.54
C ALA A 72 19.62 11.05 15.60
N ASP A 73 20.06 10.68 16.81
CA ASP A 73 20.68 9.38 17.03
C ASP A 73 19.66 8.24 16.77
N PRO A 74 20.10 7.12 16.17
CA PRO A 74 19.22 5.98 15.94
C PRO A 74 18.64 5.44 17.25
N GLY A 75 17.32 5.34 17.32
CA GLY A 75 16.60 4.88 18.51
C GLY A 75 15.80 3.60 18.25
N SER A 76 15.63 2.78 19.32
CA SER A 76 14.81 1.58 19.28
C SER A 76 13.33 1.91 19.56
N VAL A 77 12.44 1.44 18.67
CA VAL A 77 10.99 1.68 18.76
C VAL A 77 10.24 0.37 18.57
N PHE A 78 9.18 0.16 19.34
CA PHE A 78 8.29 -0.99 19.18
C PHE A 78 7.07 -0.62 18.34
N THR A 79 6.78 -1.44 17.35
CA THR A 79 5.59 -1.35 16.50
C THR A 79 4.34 -1.89 17.22
N LYS A 80 3.15 -1.65 16.67
CA LYS A 80 1.88 -2.18 17.17
C LYS A 80 1.87 -3.71 17.32
N ASP A 81 2.56 -4.41 16.42
CA ASP A 81 2.74 -5.87 16.45
C ASP A 81 3.94 -6.33 17.30
N LYS A 82 4.40 -5.46 18.21
CA LYS A 82 5.47 -5.71 19.19
C LYS A 82 6.81 -6.13 18.57
N LYS A 83 7.07 -5.70 17.35
CA LYS A 83 8.37 -5.88 16.72
C LYS A 83 9.26 -4.69 17.04
N GLU A 84 10.48 -4.96 17.47
CA GLU A 84 11.49 -3.95 17.69
C GLU A 84 12.09 -3.50 16.36
N MET A 85 12.23 -2.19 16.19
CA MET A 85 12.86 -1.55 15.03
C MET A 85 13.86 -0.51 15.49
N ILE A 86 14.98 -0.42 14.80
CA ILE A 86 15.92 0.69 14.93
C ILE A 86 15.54 1.73 13.89
N VAL A 87 15.18 2.91 14.37
CA VAL A 87 14.72 4.01 13.51
C VAL A 87 15.72 5.15 13.57
N ASP A 88 16.15 5.58 12.41
CA ASP A 88 17.03 6.72 12.20
C ASP A 88 16.22 7.84 11.55
N THR A 89 16.22 9.03 12.17
CA THR A 89 15.42 10.17 11.74
C THR A 89 16.27 11.42 11.57
N TYR A 90 15.91 12.24 10.59
CA TYR A 90 16.44 13.60 10.50
C TYR A 90 15.31 14.61 10.38
N SER A 91 15.55 15.82 10.82
CA SER A 91 14.58 16.90 10.75
C SER A 91 15.18 18.19 10.23
N LYS A 92 14.32 19.03 9.66
CA LYS A 92 14.62 20.40 9.27
C LYS A 92 13.89 21.33 10.21
N TRP A 93 14.62 22.24 10.80
CA TRP A 93 14.10 23.15 11.80
C TRP A 93 14.68 24.54 11.65
N ARG A 94 14.02 25.53 12.23
CA ARG A 94 14.50 26.91 12.33
C ARG A 94 13.97 27.56 13.59
N VAL A 95 14.60 28.67 13.99
CA VAL A 95 14.08 29.51 15.09
C VAL A 95 12.96 30.38 14.51
N LYS A 96 11.76 30.27 15.08
CA LYS A 96 10.57 31.06 14.70
C LYS A 96 10.41 32.26 15.64
N ASP A 97 10.57 32.02 16.93
CA ASP A 97 10.48 33.05 18.01
C ASP A 97 11.79 33.07 18.79
N PRO A 98 12.71 34.01 18.48
CA PRO A 98 14.01 34.04 19.10
C PRO A 98 13.94 34.41 20.58
N LEU A 99 12.95 35.21 21.04
CA LEU A 99 12.81 35.55 22.45
C LEU A 99 12.48 34.30 23.27
N LYS A 100 11.46 33.55 22.82
CA LYS A 100 11.04 32.33 23.47
C LYS A 100 12.12 31.25 23.42
N PHE A 101 12.86 31.18 22.31
CA PHE A 101 14.01 30.30 22.15
C PHE A 101 15.08 30.61 23.22
N TYR A 102 15.45 31.85 23.37
CA TYR A 102 16.46 32.23 24.38
C TYR A 102 15.99 31.98 25.81
N GLN A 103 14.73 32.27 26.12
CA GLN A 103 14.16 32.05 27.45
C GLN A 103 14.07 30.59 27.86
N THR A 104 13.86 29.68 26.88
CA THR A 104 13.60 28.26 27.16
C THR A 104 14.84 27.38 27.01
N VAL A 105 15.58 27.53 25.89
CA VAL A 105 16.69 26.65 25.53
C VAL A 105 18.05 27.35 25.56
N ARG A 106 18.10 28.66 25.43
CA ARG A 106 19.26 29.55 25.48
C ARG A 106 20.33 29.34 24.42
N THR A 107 20.64 28.08 24.06
CA THR A 107 21.71 27.72 23.14
C THR A 107 21.22 26.79 22.04
N VAL A 108 21.95 26.75 20.94
CA VAL A 108 21.67 25.80 19.86
C VAL A 108 21.78 24.34 20.36
N SER A 109 22.80 24.04 21.18
CA SER A 109 22.93 22.68 21.74
C SER A 109 21.76 22.30 22.64
N GLY A 110 21.22 23.26 23.44
CA GLY A 110 20.01 23.03 24.21
C GLY A 110 18.77 22.80 23.33
N ALA A 111 18.69 23.47 22.18
CA ALA A 111 17.62 23.26 21.20
C ALA A 111 17.71 21.89 20.57
N LEU A 112 18.91 21.44 20.16
CA LEU A 112 19.12 20.11 19.57
C LEU A 112 18.73 19.01 20.55
N ALA A 113 19.11 19.09 21.82
CA ALA A 113 18.71 18.13 22.84
C ALA A 113 17.18 18.06 23.01
N ARG A 114 16.49 19.23 23.00
CA ARG A 114 15.01 19.23 23.05
C ARG A 114 14.35 18.71 21.78
N LEU A 115 14.93 18.99 20.63
CA LEU A 115 14.44 18.43 19.35
C LEU A 115 14.57 16.92 19.34
N ASP A 116 15.69 16.38 19.83
CA ASP A 116 15.89 14.93 19.95
C ASP A 116 14.77 14.29 20.77
N ASP A 117 14.56 14.78 22.00
CA ASP A 117 13.49 14.30 22.89
C ASP A 117 12.11 14.34 22.23
N ILE A 118 11.79 15.46 21.55
CA ILE A 118 10.48 15.66 20.90
C ILE A 118 10.31 14.72 19.72
N ILE A 119 11.29 14.66 18.82
CA ILE A 119 11.21 13.86 17.59
C ILE A 119 11.19 12.39 17.94
N TYR A 120 12.06 11.94 18.84
CA TYR A 120 12.10 10.55 19.29
C TYR A 120 10.78 10.13 19.95
N SER A 121 10.25 10.94 20.88
CA SER A 121 8.98 10.61 21.55
C SER A 121 7.79 10.56 20.58
N GLN A 122 7.70 11.51 19.64
CA GLN A 122 6.63 11.52 18.63
C GLN A 122 6.77 10.37 17.62
N THR A 123 7.99 10.08 17.20
CA THR A 123 8.27 8.94 16.32
C THR A 123 7.87 7.64 17.01
N ARG A 124 8.28 7.45 18.26
CA ARG A 124 7.93 6.25 19.05
C ARG A 124 6.43 6.11 19.26
N GLU A 125 5.72 7.20 19.59
CA GLU A 125 4.27 7.20 19.80
C GLU A 125 3.52 6.81 18.52
N ILE A 126 3.90 7.38 17.38
CA ILE A 126 3.18 7.17 16.13
C ILE A 126 3.50 5.81 15.54
N LEU A 127 4.79 5.42 15.50
CA LEU A 127 5.17 4.09 14.99
C LEU A 127 4.59 2.96 15.85
N GLY A 128 4.44 3.17 17.18
CA GLY A 128 3.77 2.22 18.07
C GLY A 128 2.28 1.99 17.78
N LYS A 129 1.63 2.85 17.01
CA LYS A 129 0.24 2.69 16.56
C LYS A 129 0.10 1.93 15.24
N HIS A 130 1.20 1.73 14.52
CA HIS A 130 1.24 1.09 13.20
C HIS A 130 1.97 -0.25 13.22
N THR A 131 1.59 -1.14 12.32
CA THR A 131 2.27 -2.42 12.11
C THR A 131 3.54 -2.23 11.28
N LEU A 132 4.49 -3.18 11.38
CA LEU A 132 5.71 -3.16 10.57
C LEU A 132 5.43 -3.01 9.07
N ILE A 133 4.41 -3.71 8.56
CA ILE A 133 4.04 -3.70 7.14
C ILE A 133 3.53 -2.31 6.72
N GLU A 134 2.70 -1.67 7.53
CA GLU A 134 2.20 -0.31 7.27
C GLU A 134 3.35 0.71 7.22
N ILE A 135 4.33 0.58 8.11
CA ILE A 135 5.50 1.46 8.16
C ILE A 135 6.39 1.30 6.93
N VAL A 136 6.61 0.05 6.47
CA VAL A 136 7.53 -0.26 5.38
C VAL A 136 6.90 -0.04 4.01
N SER A 137 5.64 -0.44 3.79
CA SER A 137 5.03 -0.53 2.46
C SER A 137 3.74 0.26 2.25
N GLY A 138 3.13 0.83 3.31
CA GLY A 138 1.79 1.41 3.20
C GLY A 138 1.75 2.93 3.33
N ASN A 139 1.64 3.45 4.55
CA ASN A 139 1.24 4.83 4.83
C ASN A 139 2.41 5.75 5.22
N ARG A 140 3.59 5.56 4.63
CA ARG A 140 4.80 6.36 4.98
C ARG A 140 4.58 7.87 4.93
N LYS A 141 3.78 8.36 3.98
CA LYS A 141 3.49 9.78 3.84
C LYS A 141 2.66 10.29 5.01
N GLU A 142 1.59 9.62 5.35
CA GLU A 142 0.68 9.99 6.45
C GLU A 142 1.40 9.93 7.81
N ILE A 143 2.17 8.86 8.04
CA ILE A 143 3.00 8.70 9.25
C ILE A 143 3.96 9.87 9.39
N ARG A 144 4.70 10.22 8.32
CA ARG A 144 5.63 11.34 8.31
C ARG A 144 4.94 12.68 8.59
N GLU A 145 3.82 12.95 7.93
CA GLU A 145 3.05 14.18 8.11
C GLU A 145 2.56 14.32 9.56
N THR A 146 2.06 13.23 10.13
CA THR A 146 1.61 13.21 11.53
C THR A 146 2.76 13.45 12.51
N ILE A 147 3.92 12.79 12.30
CA ILE A 147 5.11 13.04 13.12
C ILE A 147 5.53 14.51 13.02
N THR A 148 5.58 15.06 11.80
CA THR A 148 5.98 16.47 11.58
C THR A 148 5.04 17.44 12.27
N ILE A 149 3.72 17.26 12.14
CA ILE A 149 2.71 18.14 12.76
C ILE A 149 2.82 18.10 14.28
N ASN A 150 2.91 16.91 14.87
CA ASN A 150 3.02 16.76 16.31
C ASN A 150 4.35 17.31 16.86
N SER A 151 5.45 17.04 16.17
CA SER A 151 6.77 17.58 16.53
C SER A 151 6.78 19.09 16.46
N ARG A 152 6.22 19.69 15.42
CA ARG A 152 6.06 21.14 15.26
C ARG A 152 5.29 21.75 16.42
N LYS A 153 4.14 21.17 16.78
CA LYS A 153 3.30 21.64 17.89
C LYS A 153 4.05 21.61 19.23
N ASN A 154 4.84 20.57 19.47
CA ASN A 154 5.61 20.44 20.69
C ASN A 154 6.84 21.35 20.72
N ALA A 155 7.50 21.55 19.58
CA ALA A 155 8.66 22.43 19.44
C ALA A 155 8.30 23.92 19.51
N ASP A 156 7.08 24.31 19.14
CA ASP A 156 6.61 25.70 19.21
C ASP A 156 6.66 26.30 20.65
N LYS A 157 6.58 25.42 21.66
CA LYS A 157 6.76 25.83 23.08
C LYS A 157 8.16 26.36 23.36
N PHE A 158 9.13 25.99 22.54
CA PHE A 158 10.54 26.40 22.66
C PHE A 158 10.94 27.48 21.64
N GLY A 159 9.97 28.05 20.91
CA GLY A 159 10.24 29.03 19.86
C GLY A 159 10.84 28.43 18.59
N ILE A 160 10.75 27.10 18.41
CA ILE A 160 11.31 26.34 17.29
C ILE A 160 10.18 25.92 16.34
N ASP A 161 10.39 26.13 15.03
CA ASP A 161 9.51 25.64 13.96
C ASP A 161 10.16 24.43 13.28
N VAL A 162 9.57 23.26 13.46
CA VAL A 162 9.97 22.03 12.76
C VAL A 162 9.28 22.00 11.41
N THR A 163 10.05 22.14 10.34
CA THR A 163 9.53 22.22 8.97
C THR A 163 9.20 20.84 8.42
N ASP A 164 10.07 19.86 8.62
CA ASP A 164 9.89 18.48 8.12
C ASP A 164 10.64 17.50 9.03
N VAL A 165 10.07 16.33 9.22
CA VAL A 165 10.71 15.19 9.90
C VAL A 165 10.65 13.98 8.98
N ARG A 166 11.79 13.34 8.74
CA ARG A 166 11.87 12.16 7.88
C ARG A 166 12.57 11.01 8.55
N ILE A 167 12.08 9.83 8.29
CA ILE A 167 12.72 8.58 8.65
C ILE A 167 13.73 8.24 7.54
N LYS A 168 15.02 8.24 7.86
CA LYS A 168 16.09 7.82 6.96
C LYS A 168 16.06 6.32 6.78
N ARG A 169 16.04 5.61 7.90
CA ARG A 169 16.15 4.16 7.95
C ARG A 169 15.27 3.62 9.07
N ALA A 170 14.67 2.47 8.79
CA ALA A 170 13.84 1.75 9.73
C ALA A 170 14.14 0.25 9.55
N ASP A 171 15.06 -0.26 10.36
CA ASP A 171 15.61 -1.60 10.25
C ASP A 171 15.21 -2.46 11.45
N LEU A 172 15.18 -3.76 11.24
CA LEU A 172 15.08 -4.72 12.34
C LEU A 172 16.47 -4.92 12.97
N PRO A 173 16.56 -5.09 14.30
CA PRO A 173 17.82 -5.48 14.95
C PRO A 173 18.40 -6.74 14.32
N GLN A 174 19.70 -6.76 14.08
CA GLN A 174 20.38 -7.88 13.39
C GLN A 174 20.18 -9.23 14.09
N SER A 175 20.11 -9.22 15.43
CA SER A 175 19.89 -10.42 16.24
C SER A 175 18.57 -11.13 15.99
N ASN A 176 17.52 -10.41 15.56
CA ASN A 176 16.17 -10.92 15.37
C ASN A 176 15.72 -11.00 13.91
N SER A 177 16.47 -10.40 12.99
CA SER A 177 16.07 -10.26 11.59
C SER A 177 15.84 -11.60 10.90
N LEU A 178 16.74 -12.58 11.04
CA LEU A 178 16.63 -13.90 10.42
C LEU A 178 15.40 -14.68 10.92
N ALA A 179 15.13 -14.63 12.23
CA ALA A 179 13.96 -15.31 12.81
C ALA A 179 12.63 -14.66 12.40
N VAL A 180 12.62 -13.33 12.27
CA VAL A 180 11.44 -12.58 11.80
C VAL A 180 11.19 -12.83 10.32
N TYR A 181 12.22 -12.77 9.46
CA TYR A 181 12.09 -13.08 8.04
C TYR A 181 11.64 -14.53 7.81
N GLY A 182 12.21 -15.51 8.53
CA GLY A 182 11.76 -16.90 8.46
C GLY A 182 10.29 -17.10 8.84
N ARG A 183 9.82 -16.40 9.87
CA ARG A 183 8.40 -16.40 10.24
C ARG A 183 7.50 -15.76 9.18
N MET A 184 7.89 -14.61 8.64
CA MET A 184 7.15 -13.92 7.57
C MET A 184 7.07 -14.78 6.31
N GLU A 185 8.15 -15.44 5.94
CA GLU A 185 8.18 -16.37 4.80
C GLU A 185 7.23 -17.55 5.02
N ALA A 186 7.27 -18.17 6.19
CA ALA A 186 6.38 -19.27 6.54
C ALA A 186 4.89 -18.85 6.56
N GLU A 187 4.59 -17.64 7.04
CA GLU A 187 3.25 -17.07 7.04
C GLU A 187 2.75 -16.80 5.62
N ARG A 188 3.58 -16.18 4.77
CA ARG A 188 3.26 -15.96 3.35
C ARG A 188 3.07 -17.26 2.58
N LYS A 189 3.90 -18.28 2.84
CA LYS A 189 3.71 -19.62 2.25
C LYS A 189 2.38 -20.25 2.68
N ARG A 190 1.98 -20.12 3.95
CA ARG A 190 0.68 -20.61 4.44
C ARG A 190 -0.48 -19.88 3.78
N GLU A 191 -0.42 -18.56 3.70
CA GLU A 191 -1.44 -17.72 3.06
C GLU A 191 -1.59 -18.06 1.57
N ALA A 192 -0.48 -18.18 0.86
CA ALA A 192 -0.48 -18.60 -0.55
C ALA A 192 -1.05 -20.01 -0.76
N LYS A 193 -0.75 -20.95 0.17
CA LYS A 193 -1.33 -22.29 0.14
C LYS A 193 -2.84 -22.27 0.36
N ARG A 194 -3.32 -21.45 1.30
CA ARG A 194 -4.75 -21.27 1.55
C ARG A 194 -5.48 -20.76 0.30
N TYR A 195 -5.00 -19.67 -0.32
CA TYR A 195 -5.61 -19.12 -1.53
C TYR A 195 -5.62 -20.10 -2.71
N ARG A 196 -4.54 -20.91 -2.88
CA ARG A 196 -4.52 -21.97 -3.89
C ARG A 196 -5.54 -23.06 -3.61
N SER A 197 -5.68 -23.46 -2.32
CA SER A 197 -6.67 -24.48 -1.94
C SER A 197 -8.10 -23.99 -2.17
N GLU A 198 -8.42 -22.75 -1.77
CA GLU A 198 -9.72 -22.12 -2.01
C GLU A 198 -10.01 -21.98 -3.52
N GLY A 199 -8.97 -21.60 -4.30
CA GLY A 199 -9.07 -21.52 -5.75
C GLY A 199 -9.34 -22.88 -6.41
N ASN A 200 -8.66 -23.94 -5.96
CA ASN A 200 -8.87 -25.29 -6.44
C ASN A 200 -10.26 -25.84 -6.08
N GLU A 201 -10.73 -25.58 -4.86
CA GLU A 201 -12.06 -25.95 -4.40
C GLU A 201 -13.14 -25.32 -5.29
N ARG A 202 -13.07 -23.99 -5.50
CA ARG A 202 -14.00 -23.28 -6.39
C ARG A 202 -13.94 -23.80 -7.83
N ALA A 203 -12.72 -24.06 -8.34
CA ALA A 203 -12.57 -24.60 -9.69
C ALA A 203 -13.20 -26.00 -9.83
N LEU A 204 -13.05 -26.85 -8.80
CA LEU A 204 -13.67 -28.17 -8.76
C LEU A 204 -15.21 -28.07 -8.69
N GLU A 205 -15.73 -27.18 -7.88
CA GLU A 205 -17.18 -26.92 -7.76
C GLU A 205 -17.78 -26.46 -9.08
N ILE A 206 -17.16 -25.50 -9.75
CA ILE A 206 -17.61 -25.00 -11.07
C ILE A 206 -17.55 -26.10 -12.12
N ARG A 207 -16.45 -26.88 -12.19
CA ARG A 207 -16.33 -27.99 -13.13
C ARG A 207 -17.39 -29.07 -12.89
N SER A 208 -17.59 -29.46 -11.63
CA SER A 208 -18.59 -30.45 -11.25
C SER A 208 -20.02 -29.99 -11.58
N ALA A 209 -20.32 -28.71 -11.42
CA ALA A 209 -21.60 -28.13 -11.80
C ALA A 209 -21.78 -28.17 -13.32
N ALA A 210 -20.78 -27.75 -14.09
CA ALA A 210 -20.81 -27.77 -15.55
C ALA A 210 -20.93 -29.20 -16.12
N ASP A 211 -20.21 -30.17 -15.54
CA ASP A 211 -20.30 -31.57 -15.95
C ASP A 211 -21.69 -32.16 -15.68
N ARG A 212 -22.29 -31.86 -14.51
CA ARG A 212 -23.67 -32.25 -14.22
C ARG A 212 -24.66 -31.66 -15.24
N ASP A 213 -24.53 -30.40 -15.57
CA ASP A 213 -25.41 -29.73 -16.52
C ASP A 213 -25.22 -30.27 -17.93
N ARG A 214 -23.97 -30.53 -18.33
CA ARG A 214 -23.65 -31.23 -19.60
C ARG A 214 -24.33 -32.59 -19.67
N ILE A 215 -24.21 -33.43 -18.64
CA ILE A 215 -24.85 -34.76 -18.60
C ILE A 215 -26.37 -34.63 -18.68
N LYS A 216 -26.99 -33.70 -17.96
CA LYS A 216 -28.43 -33.45 -18.02
C LYS A 216 -28.90 -33.05 -19.43
N ILE A 217 -28.17 -32.14 -20.08
CA ILE A 217 -28.50 -31.68 -21.43
C ILE A 217 -28.39 -32.84 -22.44
N LEU A 218 -27.30 -33.62 -22.39
CA LEU A 218 -27.09 -34.76 -23.25
C LEU A 218 -28.16 -35.86 -23.04
N SER A 219 -28.46 -36.18 -21.76
CA SER A 219 -29.50 -37.17 -21.44
C SER A 219 -30.89 -36.72 -21.92
N LYS A 220 -31.20 -35.45 -21.78
CA LYS A 220 -32.46 -34.89 -22.28
C LYS A 220 -32.53 -34.92 -23.80
N ALA A 221 -31.45 -34.59 -24.49
CA ALA A 221 -31.38 -34.62 -25.93
C ALA A 221 -31.52 -36.07 -26.48
N ASN A 222 -30.82 -37.03 -25.84
CA ASN A 222 -30.95 -38.45 -26.21
C ASN A 222 -32.37 -38.96 -25.97
N ARG A 223 -32.99 -38.63 -24.81
CA ARG A 223 -34.39 -39.04 -24.57
C ARG A 223 -35.35 -38.50 -25.64
N ILE A 224 -35.24 -37.21 -25.99
CA ILE A 224 -36.05 -36.58 -27.02
C ILE A 224 -35.81 -37.27 -28.38
N SER A 225 -34.54 -37.56 -28.70
CA SER A 225 -34.18 -38.26 -29.94
C SER A 225 -34.84 -39.65 -30.03
N GLU A 226 -34.76 -40.44 -28.94
CA GLU A 226 -35.37 -41.76 -28.88
C GLU A 226 -36.91 -41.69 -28.88
N GLU A 227 -37.51 -40.72 -28.21
CA GLU A 227 -38.96 -40.50 -28.29
C GLU A 227 -39.42 -40.20 -29.74
N VAL A 228 -38.74 -39.25 -30.42
CA VAL A 228 -39.06 -38.88 -31.80
C VAL A 228 -38.87 -40.05 -32.75
N ARG A 229 -37.77 -40.84 -32.57
CA ARG A 229 -37.55 -42.06 -33.37
C ARG A 229 -38.64 -43.08 -33.11
N GLY A 230 -38.96 -43.35 -31.84
CA GLY A 230 -40.00 -44.33 -31.48
C GLY A 230 -41.38 -43.90 -31.99
N GLU A 231 -41.76 -42.64 -31.96
CA GLU A 231 -42.98 -42.14 -32.55
C GLU A 231 -42.98 -42.26 -34.06
N ALA A 232 -41.87 -41.99 -34.75
CA ALA A 232 -41.72 -42.15 -36.19
C ALA A 232 -41.83 -43.61 -36.61
N ASP A 233 -41.15 -44.49 -35.87
CA ASP A 233 -41.20 -45.99 -36.16
C ASP A 233 -42.59 -46.51 -35.88
N ALA A 234 -43.26 -46.10 -34.81
CA ALA A 234 -44.64 -46.51 -34.55
C ALA A 234 -45.62 -46.04 -35.67
N LYS A 235 -45.43 -44.77 -36.11
CA LYS A 235 -46.23 -44.22 -37.22
C LYS A 235 -45.96 -44.94 -38.53
N ALA A 236 -44.68 -45.21 -38.83
CA ALA A 236 -44.33 -45.99 -40.03
C ALA A 236 -44.92 -47.40 -39.97
N THR A 237 -44.73 -48.13 -38.85
CA THR A 237 -45.29 -49.49 -38.67
C THR A 237 -46.80 -49.52 -38.82
N LYS A 238 -47.50 -48.54 -38.22
CA LYS A 238 -48.93 -48.38 -38.33
C LYS A 238 -49.35 -48.19 -39.82
N THR A 239 -48.68 -47.31 -40.52
CA THR A 239 -48.95 -46.98 -41.93
C THR A 239 -48.71 -48.22 -42.80
N TYR A 240 -47.65 -48.97 -42.60
CA TYR A 240 -47.37 -50.21 -43.29
C TYR A 240 -48.41 -51.27 -42.93
N ALA A 241 -48.78 -51.47 -41.67
CA ALA A 241 -49.78 -52.42 -41.25
C ALA A 241 -51.15 -52.12 -41.88
N GLU A 242 -51.56 -50.83 -41.92
CA GLU A 242 -52.82 -50.44 -42.61
C GLU A 242 -52.76 -50.67 -44.11
N ALA A 243 -51.63 -50.44 -44.74
CA ALA A 243 -51.45 -50.70 -46.17
C ALA A 243 -51.47 -52.21 -46.50
N TYR A 244 -50.76 -53.03 -45.74
CA TYR A 244 -50.61 -54.43 -45.95
C TYR A 244 -51.87 -55.26 -45.55
N SER A 245 -52.66 -54.78 -44.61
CA SER A 245 -53.95 -55.39 -44.25
C SER A 245 -54.99 -55.28 -45.32
N LYS A 246 -54.82 -54.43 -46.36
CA LYS A 246 -55.73 -54.38 -47.54
C LYS A 246 -55.64 -55.55 -48.42
N ASP A 247 -54.48 -56.19 -48.62
CA ASP A 247 -54.23 -57.38 -49.34
C ASP A 247 -53.10 -58.24 -48.75
N PRO A 248 -53.41 -59.14 -47.80
CA PRO A 248 -52.44 -59.93 -47.09
C PRO A 248 -51.67 -60.96 -47.98
N GLU A 249 -52.32 -61.43 -49.03
CA GLU A 249 -51.68 -62.39 -49.94
C GLU A 249 -50.61 -61.71 -50.79
N PHE A 250 -50.95 -60.55 -51.34
CA PHE A 250 -49.97 -59.74 -52.09
C PHE A 250 -48.79 -59.31 -51.22
N PHE A 251 -49.02 -58.91 -49.94
CA PHE A 251 -47.97 -58.64 -49.03
C PHE A 251 -47.04 -59.82 -48.75
N ALA A 252 -47.65 -61.02 -48.52
CA ALA A 252 -46.86 -62.26 -48.32
C ALA A 252 -45.97 -62.56 -49.54
N PHE A 253 -46.54 -62.35 -50.76
CA PHE A 253 -45.77 -62.50 -52.00
C PHE A 253 -44.59 -61.48 -52.07
N LEU A 254 -44.83 -60.19 -51.88
CA LEU A 254 -43.80 -59.20 -51.94
C LEU A 254 -42.70 -59.49 -50.90
N ARG A 255 -43.07 -59.78 -49.63
CA ARG A 255 -42.15 -60.08 -48.57
C ARG A 255 -41.30 -61.31 -48.81
N SER A 256 -41.90 -62.36 -49.42
CA SER A 256 -41.18 -63.56 -49.84
C SER A 256 -40.11 -63.23 -50.90
N HIS A 257 -40.45 -62.38 -51.88
CA HIS A 257 -39.47 -61.95 -52.89
C HIS A 257 -38.35 -61.08 -52.32
N GLU A 258 -38.64 -60.18 -51.33
CA GLU A 258 -37.63 -59.35 -50.66
C GLU A 258 -36.67 -60.23 -49.85
N VAL A 259 -37.18 -61.16 -49.07
CA VAL A 259 -36.41 -62.15 -48.33
C VAL A 259 -35.58 -63.00 -49.26
N TYR A 260 -36.13 -63.44 -50.41
CA TYR A 260 -35.37 -64.20 -51.40
C TYR A 260 -34.20 -63.40 -51.95
N ARG A 261 -34.40 -62.12 -52.27
CA ARG A 261 -33.35 -61.27 -52.80
C ARG A 261 -32.23 -60.98 -51.75
N GLU A 262 -32.56 -60.93 -50.49
CA GLU A 262 -31.56 -60.69 -49.41
C GLU A 262 -30.84 -61.99 -48.99
N THR A 263 -31.54 -63.15 -49.09
CA THR A 263 -31.00 -64.39 -48.54
C THR A 263 -30.32 -65.23 -49.63
N LEU A 264 -30.77 -65.11 -50.90
CA LEU A 264 -30.24 -65.90 -52.05
C LEU A 264 -29.16 -65.09 -52.76
N THR A 265 -27.97 -65.04 -52.16
CA THR A 265 -26.75 -64.47 -52.75
C THR A 265 -25.97 -65.60 -53.50
N GLU A 266 -25.02 -65.22 -54.34
CA GLU A 266 -24.21 -66.15 -55.15
C GLU A 266 -23.51 -67.25 -54.34
N ASP A 267 -23.24 -66.99 -53.03
CA ASP A 267 -22.56 -67.92 -52.13
C ASP A 267 -23.52 -68.75 -51.24
N THR A 268 -24.83 -68.70 -51.48
CA THR A 268 -25.81 -69.35 -50.61
C THR A 268 -26.09 -70.79 -51.09
N THR A 269 -25.77 -71.80 -50.29
CA THR A 269 -26.15 -73.18 -50.51
C THR A 269 -27.51 -73.47 -49.88
N LEU A 270 -28.51 -73.75 -50.70
CA LEU A 270 -29.87 -74.06 -50.28
C LEU A 270 -30.07 -75.54 -50.11
N LEU A 271 -30.38 -75.99 -48.89
CA LEU A 271 -30.82 -77.36 -48.64
C LEU A 271 -32.37 -77.37 -48.60
N LEU A 272 -32.99 -77.85 -49.68
CA LEU A 272 -34.42 -77.68 -49.90
C LEU A 272 -35.21 -78.97 -49.58
N SER A 273 -36.31 -78.82 -48.80
CA SER A 273 -37.42 -79.75 -48.77
C SER A 273 -38.60 -79.11 -49.51
N THR A 274 -39.18 -79.78 -50.45
CA THR A 274 -40.22 -79.29 -51.38
C THR A 274 -41.58 -78.95 -50.73
N GLU A 275 -41.74 -79.20 -49.38
CA GLU A 275 -43.01 -79.00 -48.68
C GLU A 275 -43.02 -77.75 -47.74
N ARG A 276 -41.97 -76.89 -47.76
CA ARG A 276 -41.96 -75.74 -46.89
C ARG A 276 -42.66 -74.51 -47.46
N PRO A 277 -43.48 -73.83 -46.64
CA PRO A 277 -44.22 -72.60 -47.06
C PRO A 277 -43.32 -71.48 -47.64
N PHE A 278 -42.03 -71.52 -47.40
CA PHE A 278 -41.03 -70.57 -47.91
C PHE A 278 -40.97 -70.54 -49.44
N PHE A 279 -41.21 -71.67 -50.11
CA PHE A 279 -41.14 -71.79 -51.57
C PHE A 279 -42.50 -71.76 -52.28
N LYS A 280 -43.58 -71.42 -51.55
CA LYS A 280 -44.96 -71.40 -52.12
C LYS A 280 -45.07 -70.52 -53.37
N HIS A 281 -44.22 -69.54 -53.54
CA HIS A 281 -44.24 -68.56 -54.63
C HIS A 281 -43.10 -68.72 -55.63
N ILE A 282 -42.24 -69.75 -55.50
CA ILE A 282 -41.24 -70.14 -56.47
C ILE A 282 -41.74 -71.39 -57.17
N LYS A 283 -42.49 -71.21 -58.27
CA LYS A 283 -42.81 -72.23 -59.24
C LYS A 283 -42.34 -71.82 -60.60
#